data_cf632504cf6bd95966e1aa75890b52e9
#
_entry.id   cf632504cf6bd95966e1aa75890b52e9
#
_cell.length_a   1.000
_cell.length_b   1.000
_cell.length_c   1.000
_cell.angle_alpha   90.00
_cell.angle_beta   90.00
_cell.angle_gamma   90.00
#
_symmetry.space_group_name_H-M   'P 1'
#
loop_
_entity.id
_entity.type
_entity.pdbx_description
1 polymer ?
#
loop_
_entity_poly.entity_id
_entity_poly.type
_entity_poly.pdbx_seq_one_letter_code
_entity_poly.pdbx_strand_id
1 'polypeptide(L)'
;VLNQPNPNMTTSEFIEKITWNLFFNYNSWIIPVYHVWKDNTGKEVRHYDGLYPVQPIQVEFQQDEAGTLYVKMNFANGFETTIPYSDVIHIKHHFSVNEFMGGNESGQPDNYSLLQTLQLNKDLLEGVSKAMKAGYAVNGVVKYNTLMDDGTVEKNIKEMEAKLKTNSSGFLPLDLKAEYTPISPRVKLVDADTLKFVDEKILRNFGVPLAILTGDY
;
A
#
# COMPACT_ATOMS: atom_id res chain seq x y z
N VAL A 1 -14.90 -14.23 25.76
CA VAL A 1 -14.16 -13.02 25.36
C VAL A 1 -13.91 -13.00 23.86
N LEU A 2 -13.48 -14.10 23.21
CA LEU A 2 -13.18 -14.07 21.76
C LEU A 2 -14.42 -13.90 20.87
N ASN A 3 -15.59 -14.38 21.26
CA ASN A 3 -16.83 -14.19 20.48
C ASN A 3 -17.31 -12.74 20.47
N GLN A 4 -16.97 -11.99 21.51
CA GLN A 4 -17.15 -10.55 21.62
C GLN A 4 -15.96 -10.01 22.41
N PRO A 5 -14.90 -9.58 21.70
CA PRO A 5 -13.65 -9.20 22.36
C PRO A 5 -13.79 -7.95 23.21
N ASN A 6 -14.65 -7.02 22.83
CA ASN A 6 -15.03 -5.86 23.61
C ASN A 6 -16.38 -5.29 23.13
N PRO A 7 -17.01 -4.36 23.84
CA PRO A 7 -18.32 -3.80 23.47
C PRO A 7 -18.36 -3.09 22.10
N ASN A 8 -17.21 -2.66 21.60
CA ASN A 8 -17.11 -1.80 20.42
C ASN A 8 -16.70 -2.58 19.15
N MET A 9 -16.38 -3.88 19.26
CA MET A 9 -15.84 -4.66 18.15
C MET A 9 -16.43 -6.06 18.12
N THR A 10 -16.72 -6.52 16.91
CA THR A 10 -16.96 -7.93 16.61
C THR A 10 -15.63 -8.70 16.56
N THR A 11 -15.71 -10.02 16.59
CA THR A 11 -14.53 -10.90 16.40
C THR A 11 -13.79 -10.60 15.11
N SER A 12 -14.53 -10.37 14.02
CA SER A 12 -13.96 -10.12 12.70
C SER A 12 -13.16 -8.81 12.68
N GLU A 13 -13.74 -7.72 13.19
CA GLU A 13 -13.08 -6.41 13.28
C GLU A 13 -11.86 -6.45 14.21
N PHE A 14 -11.94 -7.24 15.29
CA PHE A 14 -10.82 -7.45 16.20
C PHE A 14 -9.64 -8.12 15.52
N ILE A 15 -9.89 -9.22 14.80
CA ILE A 15 -8.85 -9.95 14.07
C ILE A 15 -8.28 -9.08 12.95
N GLU A 16 -9.14 -8.39 12.21
CA GLU A 16 -8.73 -7.47 11.14
C GLU A 16 -7.79 -6.37 11.69
N LYS A 17 -8.15 -5.73 12.79
CA LYS A 17 -7.31 -4.68 13.41
C LYS A 17 -5.97 -5.21 13.91
N ILE A 18 -5.95 -6.40 14.52
CA ILE A 18 -4.69 -7.05 14.95
C ILE A 18 -3.82 -7.35 13.73
N THR A 19 -4.40 -7.93 12.69
CA THR A 19 -3.68 -8.28 11.45
C THR A 19 -3.15 -7.02 10.77
N TRP A 20 -3.98 -5.97 10.68
CA TRP A 20 -3.55 -4.68 10.15
C TRP A 20 -2.33 -4.13 10.90
N ASN A 21 -2.41 -4.03 12.23
CA ASN A 21 -1.30 -3.55 13.04
C ASN A 21 -0.04 -4.41 12.88
N LEU A 22 -0.23 -5.73 12.78
CA LEU A 22 0.87 -6.67 12.64
C LEU A 22 1.63 -6.49 11.32
N PHE A 23 0.93 -6.30 10.20
CA PHE A 23 1.57 -6.12 8.90
C PHE A 23 2.10 -4.71 8.65
N PHE A 24 1.44 -3.67 9.20
CA PHE A 24 1.90 -2.30 9.03
C PHE A 24 2.99 -1.88 10.01
N ASN A 25 2.91 -2.35 11.26
CA ASN A 25 3.82 -1.92 12.32
C ASN A 25 4.74 -3.05 12.80
N TYR A 26 4.57 -4.28 12.30
CA TYR A 26 5.25 -5.51 12.75
C TYR A 26 5.04 -5.82 14.23
N ASN A 27 4.23 -5.02 14.90
CA ASN A 27 3.88 -5.14 16.29
C ASN A 27 2.40 -4.87 16.47
N SER A 28 1.68 -5.79 17.11
CA SER A 28 0.29 -5.62 17.45
C SER A 28 0.11 -5.77 18.95
N TRP A 29 -0.49 -4.78 19.57
CA TRP A 29 -0.64 -4.66 21.01
C TRP A 29 -2.10 -4.85 21.39
N ILE A 30 -2.36 -5.71 22.36
CA ILE A 30 -3.70 -5.92 22.90
C ILE A 30 -3.61 -5.73 24.41
N ILE A 31 -4.43 -4.82 24.93
CA ILE A 31 -4.56 -4.59 26.37
C ILE A 31 -5.79 -5.33 26.86
N PRO A 32 -5.63 -6.39 27.67
CA PRO A 32 -6.72 -7.03 28.36
C PRO A 32 -7.24 -6.13 29.50
N VAL A 33 -8.54 -5.97 29.57
CA VAL A 33 -9.19 -5.37 30.74
C VAL A 33 -9.81 -6.49 31.55
N TYR A 34 -9.51 -6.50 32.85
CA TYR A 34 -9.98 -7.53 33.76
C TYR A 34 -10.30 -6.95 35.14
N HIS A 35 -11.16 -7.64 35.89
CA HIS A 35 -11.32 -7.42 37.31
C HIS A 35 -10.89 -8.67 38.09
N VAL A 36 -10.41 -8.45 39.31
CA VAL A 36 -9.95 -9.51 40.21
C VAL A 36 -11.04 -9.80 41.22
N TRP A 37 -11.38 -11.08 41.37
CA TRP A 37 -12.30 -11.54 42.42
C TRP A 37 -11.65 -12.70 43.19
N LYS A 38 -12.12 -12.97 44.40
CA LYS A 38 -11.65 -14.10 45.18
C LYS A 38 -12.63 -15.24 45.06
N ASP A 39 -12.11 -16.42 44.72
CA ASP A 39 -12.91 -17.62 44.70
C ASP A 39 -13.28 -18.11 46.13
N ASN A 40 -14.06 -19.19 46.20
CA ASN A 40 -14.49 -19.78 47.49
C ASN A 40 -13.32 -20.30 48.34
N THR A 41 -12.10 -20.42 47.78
CA THR A 41 -10.88 -20.84 48.45
C THR A 41 -10.02 -19.66 48.90
N GLY A 42 -10.44 -18.41 48.61
CA GLY A 42 -9.69 -17.18 48.87
C GLY A 42 -8.62 -16.87 47.83
N LYS A 43 -8.51 -17.67 46.76
CA LYS A 43 -7.56 -17.45 45.67
C LYS A 43 -8.07 -16.33 44.74
N GLU A 44 -7.18 -15.42 44.39
CA GLU A 44 -7.46 -14.37 43.41
C GLU A 44 -7.55 -14.95 42.00
N VAL A 45 -8.67 -14.68 41.32
CA VAL A 45 -8.94 -15.09 39.94
C VAL A 45 -9.21 -13.86 39.10
N ARG A 46 -8.55 -13.74 37.96
CA ARG A 46 -8.78 -12.68 36.98
C ARG A 46 -9.96 -13.06 36.08
N HIS A 47 -10.95 -12.19 36.00
CA HIS A 47 -12.04 -12.29 35.04
C HIS A 47 -11.83 -11.23 33.94
N TYR A 48 -11.67 -11.67 32.71
CA TYR A 48 -11.41 -10.77 31.58
C TYR A 48 -12.72 -10.22 31.01
N ASP A 49 -12.87 -8.89 31.04
CA ASP A 49 -14.04 -8.18 30.57
C ASP A 49 -13.91 -7.80 29.09
N GLY A 50 -12.68 -7.58 28.60
CA GLY A 50 -12.47 -7.25 27.21
C GLY A 50 -11.01 -7.27 26.78
N LEU A 51 -10.83 -7.35 25.47
CA LEU A 51 -9.54 -7.28 24.80
C LEU A 51 -9.55 -6.07 23.85
N TYR A 52 -8.63 -5.13 24.06
CA TYR A 52 -8.58 -3.88 23.30
C TYR A 52 -7.30 -3.83 22.46
N PRO A 53 -7.39 -4.01 21.12
CA PRO A 53 -6.24 -3.81 20.24
C PRO A 53 -5.94 -2.31 20.15
N VAL A 54 -4.73 -1.91 20.52
CA VAL A 54 -4.26 -0.54 20.57
C VAL A 54 -3.12 -0.30 19.58
N GLN A 55 -2.98 0.96 19.15
CA GLN A 55 -1.91 1.38 18.26
C GLN A 55 -1.17 2.57 18.87
N PRO A 56 -0.13 2.32 19.68
CA PRO A 56 0.72 3.38 20.19
C PRO A 56 1.58 3.97 19.07
N ILE A 57 1.89 5.26 19.15
CA ILE A 57 2.85 5.92 18.26
C ILE A 57 4.30 5.74 18.72
N GLN A 58 4.49 5.51 20.02
CA GLN A 58 5.79 5.26 20.63
C GLN A 58 5.64 4.24 21.75
N VAL A 59 6.60 3.34 21.85
CA VAL A 59 6.65 2.31 22.88
C VAL A 59 8.06 2.31 23.50
N GLU A 60 8.13 2.32 24.81
CA GLU A 60 9.35 2.25 25.57
C GLU A 60 9.26 1.10 26.57
N PHE A 61 10.32 0.31 26.67
CA PHE A 61 10.45 -0.72 27.70
C PHE A 61 11.25 -0.18 28.88
N GLN A 62 10.72 -0.39 30.05
CA GLN A 62 11.31 0.06 31.31
C GLN A 62 11.38 -1.12 32.26
N GLN A 63 12.43 -1.21 33.05
CA GLN A 63 12.59 -2.25 34.07
C GLN A 63 12.77 -1.59 35.45
N ASP A 64 12.04 -2.08 36.42
CA ASP A 64 12.18 -1.62 37.79
C ASP A 64 13.38 -2.31 38.50
N GLU A 65 13.70 -1.89 39.73
CA GLU A 65 14.78 -2.47 40.51
C GLU A 65 14.54 -3.94 40.90
N ALA A 66 13.29 -4.38 40.86
CA ALA A 66 12.89 -5.76 41.13
C ALA A 66 12.98 -6.66 39.89
N GLY A 67 13.34 -6.09 38.71
CA GLY A 67 13.45 -6.81 37.46
C GLY A 67 12.13 -6.97 36.70
N THR A 68 11.03 -6.32 37.15
CA THR A 68 9.77 -6.36 36.45
C THR A 68 9.83 -5.47 35.23
N LEU A 69 9.45 -6.04 34.07
CA LEU A 69 9.42 -5.31 32.79
C LEU A 69 8.08 -4.60 32.62
N TYR A 70 8.14 -3.32 32.31
CA TYR A 70 7.00 -2.46 31.99
C TYR A 70 7.07 -1.99 30.55
N VAL A 71 5.92 -1.75 29.96
CA VAL A 71 5.80 -1.10 28.66
C VAL A 71 5.09 0.23 28.84
N LYS A 72 5.76 1.32 28.48
CA LYS A 72 5.20 2.65 28.38
C LYS A 72 4.76 2.87 26.95
N MET A 73 3.49 3.24 26.77
CA MET A 73 2.86 3.49 25.48
C MET A 73 2.36 4.92 25.40
N ASN A 74 2.73 5.62 24.33
CA ASN A 74 2.26 6.96 24.01
C ASN A 74 1.33 6.88 22.81
N PHE A 75 0.18 7.59 22.87
CA PHE A 75 -0.84 7.59 21.84
C PHE A 75 -0.96 8.94 21.14
N ALA A 76 -1.50 8.95 19.92
CA ALA A 76 -1.65 10.15 19.09
C ALA A 76 -2.48 11.27 19.74
N ASN A 77 -3.36 10.95 20.68
CA ASN A 77 -4.17 11.91 21.44
C ASN A 77 -3.44 12.50 22.66
N GLY A 78 -2.15 12.21 22.83
CA GLY A 78 -1.35 12.65 23.99
C GLY A 78 -1.56 11.82 25.25
N PHE A 79 -2.38 10.76 25.20
CA PHE A 79 -2.52 9.84 26.33
C PHE A 79 -1.27 8.97 26.46
N GLU A 80 -0.81 8.79 27.68
CA GLU A 80 0.29 7.90 28.03
C GLU A 80 -0.15 6.88 29.07
N THR A 81 0.34 5.67 28.96
CA THR A 81 0.10 4.62 29.96
C THR A 81 1.34 3.76 30.15
N THR A 82 1.57 3.29 31.35
CA THR A 82 2.63 2.34 31.68
C THR A 82 1.99 1.12 32.32
N ILE A 83 2.20 -0.04 31.73
CA ILE A 83 1.56 -1.30 32.11
C ILE A 83 2.65 -2.36 32.26
N PRO A 84 2.56 -3.29 33.24
CA PRO A 84 3.45 -4.44 33.29
C PRO A 84 3.38 -5.22 31.96
N TYR A 85 4.52 -5.55 31.41
CA TYR A 85 4.57 -6.26 30.10
C TYR A 85 3.86 -7.62 30.15
N SER A 86 3.85 -8.27 31.32
CA SER A 86 3.10 -9.50 31.57
C SER A 86 1.58 -9.36 31.39
N ASP A 87 1.05 -8.15 31.52
CA ASP A 87 -0.38 -7.86 31.41
C ASP A 87 -0.77 -7.35 30.03
N VAL A 88 0.14 -7.40 29.07
CA VAL A 88 -0.08 -7.00 27.66
C VAL A 88 0.12 -8.19 26.75
N ILE A 89 -0.78 -8.39 25.79
CA ILE A 89 -0.56 -9.36 24.72
C ILE A 89 0.14 -8.64 23.56
N HIS A 90 1.38 -9.02 23.30
CA HIS A 90 2.19 -8.46 22.23
C HIS A 90 2.45 -9.51 21.17
N ILE A 91 1.91 -9.28 19.96
CA ILE A 91 2.11 -10.14 18.79
C ILE A 91 3.13 -9.46 17.89
N LYS A 92 4.18 -10.21 17.50
CA LYS A 92 5.31 -9.71 16.71
C LYS A 92 5.36 -10.40 15.35
N HIS A 93 5.71 -9.64 14.32
CA HIS A 93 5.99 -10.14 12.97
C HIS A 93 7.42 -9.78 12.62
N HIS A 94 8.15 -10.70 12.01
CA HIS A 94 9.59 -10.66 11.79
C HIS A 94 10.42 -10.42 13.06
N PHE A 95 11.21 -11.40 13.38
CA PHE A 95 12.07 -11.36 14.56
C PHE A 95 13.23 -10.38 14.29
N SER A 96 13.37 -9.38 15.13
CA SER A 96 14.47 -8.42 15.10
C SER A 96 15.59 -8.81 16.06
N VAL A 97 16.75 -8.20 15.90
CA VAL A 97 17.83 -8.24 16.90
C VAL A 97 17.37 -7.66 18.25
N ASN A 98 16.37 -6.78 18.22
CA ASN A 98 15.69 -6.33 19.43
C ASN A 98 14.71 -7.41 19.91
N GLU A 99 15.02 -8.05 21.02
CA GLU A 99 14.24 -9.16 21.60
C GLU A 99 12.78 -8.79 21.94
N PHE A 100 12.48 -7.51 22.11
CA PHE A 100 11.17 -7.03 22.55
C PHE A 100 10.24 -6.66 21.40
N MET A 101 10.76 -6.20 20.27
CA MET A 101 9.97 -5.71 19.15
C MET A 101 10.10 -6.61 17.92
N GLY A 102 9.06 -6.64 17.08
CA GLY A 102 9.16 -7.14 15.71
C GLY A 102 9.72 -6.08 14.79
N GLY A 103 10.29 -6.47 13.64
CA GLY A 103 10.81 -5.55 12.65
C GLY A 103 12.35 -5.41 12.66
N ASN A 104 12.85 -4.22 12.32
CA ASN A 104 14.29 -3.94 12.35
C ASN A 104 14.81 -3.68 13.78
N GLU A 105 16.10 -3.32 13.93
CA GLU A 105 16.72 -3.04 15.22
C GLU A 105 16.00 -1.97 16.05
N SER A 106 15.29 -1.06 15.41
CA SER A 106 14.48 0.00 16.04
C SER A 106 13.02 -0.40 16.25
N GLY A 107 12.63 -1.65 15.98
CA GLY A 107 11.25 -2.12 16.06
C GLY A 107 10.34 -1.55 14.96
N GLN A 108 10.92 -1.08 13.87
CA GLN A 108 10.18 -0.54 12.72
C GLN A 108 10.09 -1.57 11.59
N PRO A 109 9.02 -1.54 10.79
CA PRO A 109 8.85 -2.44 9.65
C PRO A 109 9.98 -2.26 8.63
N ASP A 110 10.55 -3.36 8.17
CA ASP A 110 11.46 -3.37 7.02
C ASP A 110 10.66 -3.60 5.73
N ASN A 111 9.97 -2.56 5.28
CA ASN A 111 9.13 -2.58 4.10
C ASN A 111 9.86 -2.15 2.81
N TYR A 112 11.19 -2.03 2.84
CA TYR A 112 11.95 -1.49 1.71
C TYR A 112 11.72 -2.27 0.40
N SER A 113 11.75 -3.60 0.47
CA SER A 113 11.49 -4.46 -0.70
C SER A 113 10.06 -4.30 -1.24
N LEU A 114 9.08 -4.20 -0.36
CA LEU A 114 7.68 -3.97 -0.72
C LEU A 114 7.50 -2.60 -1.37
N LEU A 115 8.07 -1.54 -0.78
CA LEU A 115 8.00 -0.18 -1.31
C LEU A 115 8.61 -0.07 -2.71
N GLN A 116 9.77 -0.71 -2.95
CA GLN A 116 10.36 -0.78 -4.28
C GLN A 116 9.44 -1.48 -5.29
N THR A 117 8.80 -2.58 -4.88
CA THR A 117 7.90 -3.33 -5.76
C THR A 117 6.63 -2.52 -6.06
N LEU A 118 6.08 -1.81 -5.08
CA LEU A 118 4.93 -0.91 -5.27
C LEU A 118 5.27 0.28 -6.17
N GLN A 119 6.47 0.86 -6.04
CA GLN A 119 6.93 1.92 -6.93
C GLN A 119 7.06 1.40 -8.37
N LEU A 120 7.66 0.23 -8.56
CA LEU A 120 7.74 -0.41 -9.88
C LEU A 120 6.35 -0.64 -10.48
N ASN A 121 5.40 -1.14 -9.70
CA ASN A 121 4.01 -1.32 -10.16
C ASN A 121 3.38 0.00 -10.62
N LYS A 122 3.56 1.05 -9.83
CA LYS A 122 3.08 2.40 -10.19
C LYS A 122 3.70 2.87 -11.51
N ASP A 123 5.01 2.74 -11.68
CA ASP A 123 5.72 3.17 -12.89
C ASP A 123 5.27 2.37 -14.13
N LEU A 124 5.02 1.07 -13.97
CA LEU A 124 4.48 0.21 -15.02
C LEU A 124 3.06 0.65 -15.43
N LEU A 125 2.17 0.90 -14.48
CA LEU A 125 0.80 1.35 -14.75
C LEU A 125 0.78 2.73 -15.41
N GLU A 126 1.64 3.65 -14.97
CA GLU A 126 1.81 4.94 -15.64
C GLU A 126 2.35 4.78 -17.07
N GLY A 127 3.31 3.88 -17.27
CA GLY A 127 3.85 3.54 -18.59
C GLY A 127 2.77 3.00 -19.52
N VAL A 128 1.97 2.05 -19.06
CA VAL A 128 0.82 1.50 -19.81
C VAL A 128 -0.17 2.61 -20.16
N SER A 129 -0.54 3.47 -19.20
CA SER A 129 -1.45 4.59 -19.42
C SER A 129 -0.92 5.57 -20.48
N LYS A 130 0.37 5.94 -20.41
CA LYS A 130 1.02 6.81 -21.40
C LYS A 130 1.06 6.15 -22.78
N ALA A 131 1.37 4.86 -22.82
CA ALA A 131 1.40 4.06 -24.04
C ALA A 131 0.03 3.98 -24.70
N MET A 132 -1.02 3.74 -23.95
CA MET A 132 -2.39 3.73 -24.45
C MET A 132 -2.79 5.11 -25.01
N LYS A 133 -2.50 6.18 -24.26
CA LYS A 133 -2.77 7.55 -24.73
C LYS A 133 -2.01 7.88 -26.02
N ALA A 134 -0.74 7.48 -26.11
CA ALA A 134 0.05 7.66 -27.34
C ALA A 134 -0.46 6.84 -28.51
N GLY A 135 -0.99 5.62 -28.24
CA GLY A 135 -1.60 4.77 -29.27
C GLY A 135 -2.89 5.35 -29.87
N TYR A 136 -3.62 6.15 -29.09
CA TYR A 136 -4.81 6.86 -29.57
C TYR A 136 -4.48 8.23 -30.17
N ALA A 137 -3.28 8.76 -29.97
CA ALA A 137 -2.88 10.03 -30.57
C ALA A 137 -2.46 9.77 -32.01
N VAL A 138 -3.07 10.49 -32.95
CA VAL A 138 -2.66 10.49 -34.36
C VAL A 138 -1.38 11.32 -34.44
N ASN A 139 -0.24 10.65 -34.42
CA ASN A 139 1.06 11.28 -34.57
C ASN A 139 1.58 11.07 -36.01
N GLY A 140 2.06 12.12 -36.63
CA GLY A 140 2.61 12.04 -37.96
C GLY A 140 3.50 13.24 -38.29
N VAL A 141 4.28 13.10 -39.34
CA VAL A 141 5.04 14.21 -39.93
C VAL A 141 4.27 14.74 -41.12
N VAL A 142 4.03 16.05 -41.10
CA VAL A 142 3.49 16.78 -42.23
C VAL A 142 4.62 17.44 -42.96
N LYS A 143 4.86 17.02 -44.19
CA LYS A 143 5.88 17.59 -45.06
C LYS A 143 5.21 18.53 -46.05
N TYR A 144 5.67 19.78 -46.10
CA TYR A 144 5.23 20.74 -47.11
C TYR A 144 6.29 20.83 -48.20
N ASN A 145 5.85 20.75 -49.47
CA ASN A 145 6.73 20.79 -50.64
C ASN A 145 7.03 22.23 -51.11
N THR A 146 6.77 23.24 -50.27
CA THR A 146 7.02 24.65 -50.55
C THR A 146 7.78 25.29 -49.41
N LEU A 147 8.68 26.22 -49.71
CA LEU A 147 9.32 27.09 -48.74
C LEU A 147 8.27 27.99 -48.10
N MET A 148 8.08 27.85 -46.81
CA MET A 148 7.14 28.65 -46.01
C MET A 148 7.96 29.34 -44.90
N ASP A 149 7.53 30.53 -44.48
CA ASP A 149 8.08 31.20 -43.30
C ASP A 149 7.53 30.52 -42.02
N ASP A 150 8.25 30.62 -40.91
CA ASP A 150 7.95 29.93 -39.65
C ASP A 150 6.55 30.28 -39.12
N GLY A 151 6.08 31.52 -39.28
CA GLY A 151 4.76 31.95 -38.84
C GLY A 151 3.60 31.25 -39.62
N THR A 152 3.79 30.99 -40.90
CA THR A 152 2.85 30.27 -41.73
C THR A 152 2.82 28.78 -41.37
N VAL A 153 3.98 28.18 -41.04
CA VAL A 153 4.09 26.79 -40.61
C VAL A 153 3.33 26.58 -39.29
N GLU A 154 3.55 27.44 -38.29
CA GLU A 154 2.83 27.34 -37.01
C GLU A 154 1.32 27.46 -37.16
N LYS A 155 0.84 28.38 -38.01
CA LYS A 155 -0.60 28.55 -38.28
C LYS A 155 -1.20 27.29 -38.89
N ASN A 156 -0.52 26.71 -39.87
CA ASN A 156 -0.97 25.50 -40.55
C ASN A 156 -0.98 24.28 -39.59
N ILE A 157 -0.01 24.18 -38.70
CA ILE A 157 0.01 23.11 -37.67
C ILE A 157 -1.19 23.26 -36.73
N LYS A 158 -1.47 24.48 -36.22
CA LYS A 158 -2.61 24.73 -35.32
C LYS A 158 -3.97 24.42 -35.98
N GLU A 159 -4.12 24.82 -37.26
CA GLU A 159 -5.33 24.48 -38.03
C GLU A 159 -5.48 22.97 -38.23
N MET A 160 -4.40 22.28 -38.46
CA MET A 160 -4.38 20.84 -38.64
C MET A 160 -4.69 20.08 -37.32
N GLU A 161 -4.13 20.51 -36.21
CA GLU A 161 -4.47 19.99 -34.89
C GLU A 161 -5.95 20.21 -34.54
N ALA A 162 -6.50 21.36 -34.88
CA ALA A 162 -7.92 21.65 -34.68
C ALA A 162 -8.80 20.73 -35.53
N LYS A 163 -8.43 20.48 -36.78
CA LYS A 163 -9.14 19.55 -37.67
C LYS A 163 -9.02 18.09 -37.16
N LEU A 164 -7.87 17.66 -36.65
CA LEU A 164 -7.70 16.35 -36.07
C LEU A 164 -8.55 16.14 -34.81
N LYS A 165 -8.67 17.16 -33.96
CA LYS A 165 -9.49 17.09 -32.73
C LYS A 165 -11.00 17.06 -33.01
N THR A 166 -11.45 17.71 -34.10
CA THR A 166 -12.89 17.79 -34.47
C THR A 166 -13.34 16.68 -35.42
N ASN A 167 -12.41 15.97 -36.02
CA ASN A 167 -12.73 14.98 -37.03
C ASN A 167 -12.93 13.58 -36.41
N SER A 168 -14.18 13.17 -36.30
CA SER A 168 -14.59 11.84 -35.86
C SER A 168 -14.51 10.76 -36.94
N SER A 169 -14.27 11.13 -38.20
CA SER A 169 -14.26 10.19 -39.34
C SER A 169 -12.92 9.45 -39.56
N GLY A 170 -11.85 9.89 -38.87
CA GLY A 170 -10.50 9.29 -39.03
C GLY A 170 -9.79 9.68 -40.33
N PHE A 171 -10.38 10.47 -41.21
CA PHE A 171 -9.76 10.94 -42.46
C PHE A 171 -9.35 12.40 -42.36
N LEU A 172 -8.10 12.69 -42.69
CA LEU A 172 -7.58 14.05 -42.72
C LEU A 172 -7.51 14.53 -44.18
N PRO A 173 -8.28 15.55 -44.55
CA PRO A 173 -8.16 16.14 -45.91
C PRO A 173 -6.84 16.94 -45.98
N LEU A 174 -5.98 16.56 -46.91
CA LEU A 174 -4.70 17.24 -47.19
C LEU A 174 -4.81 17.95 -48.54
N ASP A 175 -4.18 19.14 -48.64
CA ASP A 175 -3.96 19.81 -49.89
C ASP A 175 -2.80 19.16 -50.68
N LEU A 176 -2.81 19.29 -51.98
CA LEU A 176 -1.80 18.76 -52.90
C LEU A 176 -0.33 19.15 -52.55
N LYS A 177 -0.16 20.16 -51.68
CA LYS A 177 1.14 20.66 -51.26
C LYS A 177 1.67 20.03 -49.95
N ALA A 178 0.88 19.18 -49.29
CA ALA A 178 1.25 18.57 -48.01
C ALA A 178 1.19 17.04 -48.12
N GLU A 179 2.22 16.39 -47.60
CA GLU A 179 2.31 14.94 -47.48
C GLU A 179 2.32 14.58 -45.99
N TYR A 180 1.42 13.67 -45.58
CA TYR A 180 1.33 13.18 -44.20
C TYR A 180 1.91 11.77 -44.12
N THR A 181 2.93 11.61 -43.31
CA THR A 181 3.48 10.30 -42.98
C THR A 181 3.10 9.94 -41.56
N PRO A 182 2.21 8.97 -41.32
CA PRO A 182 1.87 8.56 -39.98
C PRO A 182 3.07 7.95 -39.28
N ILE A 183 3.37 8.40 -38.08
CA ILE A 183 4.30 7.75 -37.18
C ILE A 183 3.47 6.83 -36.29
N SER A 184 3.49 5.54 -36.57
CA SER A 184 2.93 4.56 -35.65
C SER A 184 3.93 4.36 -34.52
N PRO A 185 3.69 4.88 -33.31
CA PRO A 185 4.57 4.58 -32.20
C PRO A 185 4.50 3.05 -31.98
N ARG A 186 5.61 2.35 -32.16
CA ARG A 186 5.72 0.95 -31.72
C ARG A 186 5.76 0.94 -30.21
N VAL A 187 4.61 1.14 -29.59
CA VAL A 187 4.48 1.05 -28.13
C VAL A 187 4.52 -0.43 -27.78
N LYS A 188 5.66 -0.92 -27.28
CA LYS A 188 5.67 -2.19 -26.57
C LYS A 188 4.88 -1.99 -25.29
N LEU A 189 3.63 -2.47 -25.27
CA LEU A 189 2.89 -2.62 -24.03
C LEU A 189 3.65 -3.61 -23.15
N VAL A 190 3.65 -3.33 -21.86
CA VAL A 190 4.15 -4.29 -20.85
C VAL A 190 3.36 -5.59 -21.03
N ASP A 191 4.05 -6.69 -21.15
CA ASP A 191 3.39 -7.99 -21.32
C ASP A 191 2.65 -8.41 -20.03
N ALA A 192 1.67 -9.29 -20.18
CA ALA A 192 0.87 -9.76 -19.05
C ALA A 192 1.70 -10.52 -18.02
N ASP A 193 2.80 -11.16 -18.43
CA ASP A 193 3.68 -11.91 -17.56
C ASP A 193 4.48 -10.99 -16.64
N THR A 194 4.89 -9.81 -17.13
CA THR A 194 5.55 -8.79 -16.29
C THR A 194 4.60 -8.26 -15.22
N LEU A 195 3.34 -8.01 -15.56
CA LEU A 195 2.34 -7.56 -14.57
C LEU A 195 2.08 -8.65 -13.52
N LYS A 196 1.88 -9.89 -13.94
CA LYS A 196 1.74 -11.03 -13.03
C LYS A 196 2.93 -11.19 -12.09
N PHE A 197 4.15 -11.05 -12.63
CA PHE A 197 5.38 -11.14 -11.83
C PHE A 197 5.42 -10.09 -10.71
N VAL A 198 4.98 -8.84 -11.01
CA VAL A 198 4.93 -7.77 -10.00
C VAL A 198 3.87 -8.07 -8.95
N ASP A 199 2.68 -8.52 -9.36
CA ASP A 199 1.61 -8.91 -8.43
C ASP A 199 2.06 -10.07 -7.52
N GLU A 200 2.69 -11.10 -8.08
CA GLU A 200 3.25 -12.20 -7.30
C GLU A 200 4.31 -11.72 -6.30
N LYS A 201 5.17 -10.77 -6.68
CA LYS A 201 6.15 -10.20 -5.76
C LYS A 201 5.51 -9.46 -4.60
N ILE A 202 4.45 -8.68 -4.85
CA ILE A 202 3.68 -8.01 -3.80
C ILE A 202 3.11 -9.05 -2.83
N LEU A 203 2.46 -10.08 -3.35
CA LEU A 203 1.86 -11.14 -2.54
C LEU A 203 2.88 -11.90 -1.69
N ARG A 204 4.05 -12.21 -2.26
CA ARG A 204 5.14 -12.88 -1.54
C ARG A 204 5.64 -12.07 -0.34
N ASN A 205 5.63 -10.74 -0.43
CA ASN A 205 5.98 -9.89 0.72
C ASN A 205 4.99 -10.04 1.88
N PHE A 206 3.72 -10.36 1.59
CA PHE A 206 2.70 -10.64 2.61
C PHE A 206 2.58 -12.14 2.97
N GLY A 207 3.39 -13.01 2.35
CA GLY A 207 3.30 -14.45 2.55
C GLY A 207 2.00 -15.08 2.02
N VAL A 208 1.30 -14.40 1.11
CA VAL A 208 0.02 -14.86 0.55
C VAL A 208 0.29 -15.59 -0.77
N PRO A 209 -0.05 -16.89 -0.91
CA PRO A 209 0.01 -17.58 -2.19
C PRO A 209 -0.99 -17.01 -3.20
N LEU A 210 -0.58 -16.90 -4.48
CA LEU A 210 -1.44 -16.38 -5.56
C LEU A 210 -2.75 -17.19 -5.67
N ALA A 211 -2.70 -18.50 -5.48
CA ALA A 211 -3.87 -19.38 -5.52
C ALA A 211 -5.01 -18.96 -4.58
N ILE A 212 -4.69 -18.34 -3.43
CA ILE A 212 -5.71 -17.84 -2.51
C ILE A 212 -6.51 -16.68 -3.13
N LEU A 213 -5.87 -15.85 -3.96
CA LEU A 213 -6.53 -14.71 -4.60
C LEU A 213 -7.25 -15.09 -5.89
N THR A 214 -6.66 -16.00 -6.68
CA THR A 214 -7.25 -16.41 -7.97
C THR A 214 -8.31 -17.50 -7.82
N GLY A 215 -8.31 -18.20 -6.68
CA GLY A 215 -9.20 -19.35 -6.46
C GLY A 215 -8.81 -20.60 -7.26
N ASP A 216 -7.63 -20.62 -7.87
CA ASP A 216 -7.07 -21.75 -8.59
C ASP A 216 -6.41 -22.70 -7.59
N TYR A 217 -7.15 -23.73 -7.18
CA TYR A 217 -6.69 -24.82 -6.32
C TYR A 217 -6.41 -26.08 -7.12
#